data_327cf2d16ac55dada498f81d231fa073
#
_entry.id   327cf2d16ac55dada498f81d231fa073
#
_cell.length_a   1.000
_cell.length_b   1.000
_cell.length_c   1.000
_cell.angle_alpha   90.00
_cell.angle_beta   90.00
_cell.angle_gamma   90.00
#
_symmetry.space_group_name_H-M   'P 1'
#
loop_
_entity.id
_entity.type
_entity.pdbx_description
1 polymer ?
#
loop_
_entity_poly.entity_id
_entity_poly.type
_entity_poly.pdbx_seq_one_letter_code
_entity_poly.pdbx_strand_id
1 'polypeptide(L)'
;MGLEASAVSAGNSYASSTLAAQYSLEGYVDDLMSGLPQYGTIKEALAVAETDWPSLRSRLERMRAALLTSDGAIINLSADAASLPTATALVTSLIARLPPKADAAALQPWVRPLGLVLPTRTGLQIGTQVNYVAKGCPIYAPGEIVRGAASVITRYLRTAYLWDAVRVQGGAYGCSLGFGRTSGFALYSSYRDPNIVDTLAAYDGTAAFLRERPIGPAELSKAIIGAIGDLDSPSSVDSKGYTSMLRYARIAMDCD
;
A
#
# COMPACT_ATOMS: atom_id res chain seq x y z
N MET A 1 0.77 -12.34 19.51
CA MET A 1 1.02 -13.59 18.73
C MET A 1 0.70 -13.42 17.23
N GLY A 2 -0.50 -12.98 16.82
CA GLY A 2 -0.82 -12.90 15.36
C GLY A 2 0.04 -11.89 14.57
N LEU A 3 0.29 -10.69 15.08
CA LEU A 3 1.09 -9.67 14.41
C LEU A 3 2.58 -10.03 14.33
N GLU A 4 3.14 -10.67 15.34
CA GLU A 4 4.53 -11.15 15.33
C GLU A 4 4.71 -12.27 14.29
N ALA A 5 3.77 -13.22 14.22
CA ALA A 5 3.77 -14.26 13.21
C ALA A 5 3.61 -13.69 11.80
N SER A 6 2.81 -12.62 11.64
CA SER A 6 2.64 -11.94 10.37
C SER A 6 3.91 -11.22 9.92
N ALA A 7 4.71 -10.64 10.82
CA ALA A 7 6.00 -10.04 10.49
C ALA A 7 6.99 -11.08 9.92
N VAL A 8 6.94 -12.32 10.41
CA VAL A 8 7.77 -13.42 9.89
C VAL A 8 7.33 -13.87 8.49
N SER A 9 6.03 -13.89 8.21
CA SER A 9 5.50 -14.38 6.92
C SER A 9 5.36 -13.31 5.85
N ALA A 10 5.15 -12.05 6.23
CA ALA A 10 4.88 -10.91 5.35
C ALA A 10 5.87 -9.74 5.57
N GLY A 11 7.12 -10.05 5.92
CA GLY A 11 8.15 -9.05 6.21
C GLY A 11 8.41 -8.08 5.04
N ASN A 12 8.21 -8.54 3.80
CA ASN A 12 8.28 -7.67 2.62
C ASN A 12 7.22 -6.56 2.64
N SER A 13 6.02 -6.83 3.14
CA SER A 13 4.96 -5.82 3.26
C SER A 13 5.34 -4.77 4.32
N TYR A 14 5.84 -5.20 5.47
CA TYR A 14 6.32 -4.28 6.51
C TYR A 14 7.49 -3.42 6.02
N ALA A 15 8.49 -4.03 5.37
CA ALA A 15 9.62 -3.29 4.80
C ALA A 15 9.16 -2.25 3.76
N SER A 16 8.19 -2.61 2.92
CA SER A 16 7.63 -1.72 1.90
C SER A 16 6.82 -0.58 2.50
N SER A 17 5.98 -0.86 3.50
CA SER A 17 5.17 0.14 4.22
C SER A 17 6.05 1.16 4.94
N THR A 18 7.02 0.69 5.75
CA THR A 18 7.98 1.56 6.44
C THR A 18 8.77 2.45 5.47
N LEU A 19 9.12 1.92 4.29
CA LEU A 19 9.80 2.70 3.26
C LEU A 19 8.87 3.74 2.63
N ALA A 20 7.64 3.37 2.26
CA ALA A 20 6.66 4.29 1.68
C ALA A 20 6.29 5.44 2.63
N ALA A 21 6.27 5.19 3.94
CA ALA A 21 6.03 6.19 4.98
C ALA A 21 7.00 7.38 4.94
N GLN A 22 8.19 7.19 4.38
CA GLN A 22 9.19 8.25 4.28
C GLN A 22 8.85 9.29 3.20
N TYR A 23 8.09 8.90 2.20
CA TYR A 23 7.93 9.68 0.96
C TYR A 23 6.54 10.26 0.74
N SER A 24 5.51 9.72 1.39
CA SER A 24 4.14 10.23 1.22
C SER A 24 3.35 10.23 2.52
N LEU A 25 2.38 11.15 2.62
CA LEU A 25 1.43 11.16 3.75
C LEU A 25 0.58 9.88 3.74
N GLU A 26 0.13 9.43 2.57
CA GLU A 26 -0.61 8.17 2.40
C GLU A 26 0.19 6.99 2.96
N GLY A 27 1.46 6.85 2.55
CA GLY A 27 2.33 5.79 3.05
C GLY A 27 2.59 5.89 4.56
N TYR A 28 2.71 7.10 5.11
CA TYR A 28 2.86 7.31 6.54
C TYR A 28 1.63 6.88 7.33
N VAL A 29 0.44 7.26 6.87
CA VAL A 29 -0.82 6.84 7.50
C VAL A 29 -1.01 5.33 7.40
N ASP A 30 -0.73 4.74 6.24
CA ASP A 30 -0.82 3.30 6.04
C ASP A 30 0.13 2.52 6.95
N ASP A 31 1.38 2.99 7.13
CA ASP A 31 2.34 2.38 8.07
C ASP A 31 1.86 2.49 9.53
N LEU A 32 1.26 3.60 9.93
CA LEU A 32 0.65 3.73 11.26
C LEU A 32 -0.52 2.76 11.47
N MET A 33 -1.32 2.52 10.44
CA MET A 33 -2.55 1.71 10.52
C MET A 33 -2.30 0.22 10.36
N SER A 34 -1.31 -0.19 9.57
CA SER A 34 -1.07 -1.58 9.18
C SER A 34 0.39 -2.02 9.28
N GLY A 35 1.32 -1.10 9.51
CA GLY A 35 2.75 -1.36 9.63
C GLY A 35 3.22 -1.68 11.05
N LEU A 36 4.53 -1.53 11.27
CA LEU A 36 5.16 -1.80 12.57
C LEU A 36 4.63 -0.94 13.73
N PRO A 37 4.32 0.35 13.56
CA PRO A 37 3.78 1.17 14.64
C PRO A 37 2.46 0.66 15.19
N GLN A 38 1.63 0.01 14.37
CA GLN A 38 0.38 -0.61 14.80
C GLN A 38 0.60 -1.63 15.93
N TYR A 39 1.67 -2.41 15.85
CA TYR A 39 1.99 -3.41 16.90
C TYR A 39 2.19 -2.75 18.25
N GLY A 40 2.94 -1.65 18.32
CA GLY A 40 3.11 -0.86 19.54
C GLY A 40 1.79 -0.32 20.09
N THR A 41 0.97 0.28 19.20
CA THR A 41 -0.34 0.83 19.53
C THR A 41 -1.30 -0.24 20.10
N ILE A 42 -1.31 -1.44 19.52
CA ILE A 42 -2.16 -2.55 20.02
C ILE A 42 -1.67 -3.06 21.37
N LYS A 43 -0.36 -3.17 21.59
CA LYS A 43 0.20 -3.54 22.90
C LYS A 43 -0.16 -2.53 23.99
N GLU A 44 -0.03 -1.25 23.68
CA GLU A 44 -0.43 -0.16 24.58
C GLU A 44 -1.94 -0.22 24.88
N ALA A 45 -2.77 -0.38 23.86
CA ALA A 45 -4.21 -0.51 24.02
C ALA A 45 -4.58 -1.73 24.89
N LEU A 46 -3.89 -2.86 24.73
CA LEU A 46 -4.08 -4.04 25.57
C LEU A 46 -3.73 -3.76 27.04
N ALA A 47 -2.59 -3.13 27.31
CA ALA A 47 -2.19 -2.76 28.65
C ALA A 47 -3.19 -1.79 29.30
N VAL A 48 -3.69 -0.81 28.54
CA VAL A 48 -4.74 0.10 29.03
C VAL A 48 -6.06 -0.64 29.25
N ALA A 49 -6.40 -1.62 28.42
CA ALA A 49 -7.61 -2.44 28.59
C ALA A 49 -7.58 -3.21 29.93
N GLU A 50 -6.41 -3.67 30.35
CA GLU A 50 -6.23 -4.43 31.59
C GLU A 50 -6.18 -3.52 32.82
N THR A 51 -5.70 -2.29 32.70
CA THR A 51 -5.47 -1.37 33.81
C THR A 51 -6.52 -0.28 33.96
N ASP A 52 -7.08 0.23 32.82
CA ASP A 52 -8.04 1.33 32.78
C ASP A 52 -9.02 1.17 31.59
N TRP A 53 -9.83 0.11 31.68
CA TRP A 53 -10.89 -0.15 30.67
C TRP A 53 -11.85 1.03 30.43
N PRO A 54 -12.31 1.78 31.48
CA PRO A 54 -13.20 2.91 31.25
C PRO A 54 -12.61 3.98 30.33
N SER A 55 -11.33 4.30 30.46
CA SER A 55 -10.64 5.26 29.59
C SER A 55 -10.54 4.75 28.15
N LEU A 56 -10.12 3.51 27.94
CA LEU A 56 -10.04 2.92 26.61
C LEU A 56 -11.43 2.86 25.95
N ARG A 57 -12.44 2.42 26.69
CA ARG A 57 -13.82 2.37 26.21
C ARG A 57 -14.30 3.75 25.73
N SER A 58 -14.07 4.79 26.54
CA SER A 58 -14.44 6.17 26.17
C SER A 58 -13.75 6.63 24.88
N ARG A 59 -12.47 6.29 24.68
CA ARG A 59 -11.74 6.57 23.43
C ARG A 59 -12.36 5.85 22.24
N LEU A 60 -12.66 4.55 22.36
CA LEU A 60 -13.27 3.74 21.32
C LEU A 60 -14.69 4.23 20.95
N GLU A 61 -15.49 4.63 21.96
CA GLU A 61 -16.83 5.20 21.75
C GLU A 61 -16.76 6.53 20.99
N ARG A 62 -15.81 7.41 21.31
CA ARG A 62 -15.58 8.66 20.56
C ARG A 62 -15.15 8.38 19.12
N MET A 63 -14.23 7.43 18.91
CA MET A 63 -13.83 7.02 17.55
C MET A 63 -15.02 6.50 16.76
N ARG A 64 -15.84 5.63 17.36
CA ARG A 64 -17.05 5.13 16.72
C ARG A 64 -18.01 6.24 16.35
N ALA A 65 -18.26 7.19 17.24
CA ALA A 65 -19.14 8.32 16.99
C ALA A 65 -18.63 9.27 15.88
N ALA A 66 -17.31 9.39 15.73
CA ALA A 66 -16.70 10.19 14.68
C ALA A 66 -16.72 9.50 13.31
N LEU A 67 -16.60 8.16 13.26
CA LEU A 67 -16.43 7.41 12.03
C LEU A 67 -17.76 6.88 11.47
N LEU A 68 -18.68 6.45 12.35
CA LEU A 68 -19.93 5.80 11.94
C LEU A 68 -21.08 6.84 11.91
N THR A 69 -21.09 7.67 10.88
CA THR A 69 -22.09 8.73 10.69
C THR A 69 -22.77 8.60 9.33
N SER A 70 -23.97 9.16 9.17
CA SER A 70 -24.69 9.19 7.90
C SER A 70 -24.04 10.14 6.89
N ASP A 71 -23.47 11.23 7.38
CA ASP A 71 -22.90 12.28 6.54
C ASP A 71 -21.48 11.90 6.09
N GLY A 72 -21.22 12.05 4.81
CA GLY A 72 -19.93 11.71 4.21
C GLY A 72 -19.70 10.21 3.99
N ALA A 73 -20.69 9.34 4.27
CA ALA A 73 -20.60 7.92 3.98
C ALA A 73 -20.64 7.67 2.46
N ILE A 74 -19.63 7.00 1.92
CA ILE A 74 -19.59 6.55 0.54
C ILE A 74 -19.85 5.04 0.55
N ILE A 75 -20.92 4.62 -0.14
CA ILE A 75 -21.30 3.22 -0.22
C ILE A 75 -21.34 2.79 -1.69
N ASN A 76 -20.62 1.74 -2.00
CA ASN A 76 -20.69 1.10 -3.30
C ASN A 76 -21.47 -0.20 -3.20
N LEU A 77 -22.42 -0.39 -4.12
CA LEU A 77 -23.19 -1.59 -4.26
C LEU A 77 -22.89 -2.27 -5.59
N SER A 78 -22.52 -3.54 -5.53
CA SER A 78 -22.31 -4.38 -6.70
C SER A 78 -23.25 -5.56 -6.61
N ALA A 79 -24.27 -5.59 -7.46
CA ALA A 79 -25.27 -6.67 -7.52
C ALA A 79 -25.80 -6.81 -8.96
N ASP A 80 -26.52 -7.88 -9.22
CA ASP A 80 -27.29 -8.00 -10.46
C ASP A 80 -28.49 -7.02 -10.50
N ALA A 81 -29.03 -6.80 -11.70
CA ALA A 81 -30.11 -5.84 -11.91
C ALA A 81 -31.38 -6.13 -11.11
N ALA A 82 -31.64 -7.41 -10.81
CA ALA A 82 -32.83 -7.82 -10.06
C ALA A 82 -32.65 -7.55 -8.55
N SER A 83 -31.47 -7.79 -8.02
CA SER A 83 -31.16 -7.63 -6.59
C SER A 83 -30.84 -6.19 -6.19
N LEU A 84 -30.36 -5.36 -7.12
CA LEU A 84 -29.88 -4.00 -6.85
C LEU A 84 -30.93 -3.08 -6.18
N PRO A 85 -32.21 -3.07 -6.59
CA PRO A 85 -33.23 -2.25 -5.93
C PRO A 85 -33.44 -2.62 -4.45
N THR A 86 -33.49 -3.90 -4.15
CA THR A 86 -33.64 -4.41 -2.77
C THR A 86 -32.42 -4.07 -1.92
N ALA A 87 -31.21 -4.28 -2.44
CA ALA A 87 -29.98 -3.94 -1.77
C ALA A 87 -29.88 -2.43 -1.49
N THR A 88 -30.27 -1.59 -2.47
CA THR A 88 -30.31 -0.13 -2.31
C THR A 88 -31.27 0.29 -1.20
N ALA A 89 -32.50 -0.28 -1.15
CA ALA A 89 -33.46 0.02 -0.12
C ALA A 89 -32.95 -0.35 1.29
N LEU A 90 -32.32 -1.53 1.42
CA LEU A 90 -31.73 -1.97 2.69
C LEU A 90 -30.60 -1.06 3.15
N VAL A 91 -29.70 -0.67 2.25
CA VAL A 91 -28.60 0.24 2.57
C VAL A 91 -29.10 1.63 2.93
N THR A 92 -30.07 2.17 2.20
CA THR A 92 -30.71 3.45 2.53
C THR A 92 -31.32 3.42 3.94
N SER A 93 -32.02 2.33 4.27
CA SER A 93 -32.56 2.12 5.62
C SER A 93 -31.48 2.01 6.70
N LEU A 94 -30.34 1.39 6.38
CA LEU A 94 -29.21 1.32 7.30
C LEU A 94 -28.60 2.70 7.55
N ILE A 95 -28.35 3.48 6.49
CA ILE A 95 -27.77 4.84 6.60
C ILE A 95 -28.70 5.75 7.43
N ALA A 96 -30.00 5.68 7.20
CA ALA A 96 -30.98 6.47 7.96
C ALA A 96 -30.98 6.17 9.47
N ARG A 97 -30.37 5.06 9.90
CA ARG A 97 -30.21 4.69 11.32
C ARG A 97 -28.88 5.14 11.91
N LEU A 98 -27.95 5.60 11.08
CA LEU A 98 -26.69 6.14 11.56
C LEU A 98 -26.90 7.54 12.11
N PRO A 99 -26.17 7.94 13.16
CA PRO A 99 -26.21 9.30 13.66
C PRO A 99 -25.69 10.28 12.59
N PRO A 100 -26.17 11.52 12.58
CA PRO A 100 -25.56 12.57 11.77
C PRO A 100 -24.12 12.84 12.26
N LYS A 101 -23.29 13.40 11.39
CA LYS A 101 -21.94 13.79 11.75
C LYS A 101 -22.00 14.85 12.86
N ALA A 102 -21.37 14.58 14.00
CA ALA A 102 -21.14 15.61 15.00
C ALA A 102 -20.23 16.69 14.39
N ASP A 103 -20.40 17.96 14.85
CA ASP A 103 -19.74 19.14 14.28
C ASP A 103 -18.30 18.87 13.82
N ALA A 104 -18.04 19.21 12.57
CA ALA A 104 -16.79 18.95 11.86
C ALA A 104 -15.54 19.63 12.49
N ALA A 105 -15.74 20.53 13.45
CA ALA A 105 -14.67 21.23 14.17
C ALA A 105 -13.73 20.31 14.98
N ALA A 106 -14.08 19.03 15.14
CA ALA A 106 -13.31 18.10 15.97
C ALA A 106 -12.33 17.22 15.18
N LEU A 107 -12.45 17.14 13.85
CA LEU A 107 -11.58 16.29 13.04
C LEU A 107 -10.46 17.14 12.41
N GLN A 108 -9.27 17.04 12.99
CA GLN A 108 -8.09 17.64 12.38
C GLN A 108 -7.69 16.81 11.15
N PRO A 109 -7.30 17.45 10.03
CA PRO A 109 -6.74 16.73 8.89
C PRO A 109 -5.53 15.91 9.30
N TRP A 110 -5.36 14.73 8.68
CA TRP A 110 -4.14 13.98 8.84
C TRP A 110 -2.97 14.79 8.28
N VAL A 111 -2.01 15.09 9.14
CA VAL A 111 -0.80 15.77 8.77
C VAL A 111 0.39 14.98 9.30
N ARG A 112 1.44 14.91 8.51
CA ARG A 112 2.71 14.38 9.01
C ARG A 112 3.21 15.34 10.09
N PRO A 113 3.61 14.85 11.28
CA PRO A 113 4.15 15.72 12.33
C PRO A 113 5.29 16.58 11.79
N LEU A 114 5.22 17.88 12.04
CA LEU A 114 6.29 18.81 11.67
C LEU A 114 7.61 18.37 12.34
N GLY A 115 8.67 18.30 11.55
CA GLY A 115 10.00 17.88 12.04
C GLY A 115 10.17 16.37 12.23
N LEU A 116 9.17 15.53 11.88
CA LEU A 116 9.36 14.09 11.88
C LEU A 116 10.36 13.70 10.79
N VAL A 117 11.53 13.26 11.20
CA VAL A 117 12.54 12.67 10.32
C VAL A 117 12.49 11.15 10.51
N LEU A 118 12.05 10.44 9.47
CA LEU A 118 12.11 8.97 9.47
C LEU A 118 13.50 8.52 9.03
N PRO A 119 14.04 7.43 9.62
CA PRO A 119 15.34 6.90 9.23
C PRO A 119 15.33 6.47 7.76
N THR A 120 16.29 6.91 6.98
CA THR A 120 16.45 6.53 5.56
C THR A 120 16.91 5.09 5.40
N ARG A 121 17.48 4.50 6.45
CA ARG A 121 17.90 3.10 6.49
C ARG A 121 17.37 2.49 7.77
N THR A 122 16.52 1.50 7.64
CA THR A 122 15.89 0.81 8.76
C THR A 122 16.12 -0.68 8.63
N GLY A 123 16.52 -1.32 9.72
CA GLY A 123 16.60 -2.78 9.84
C GLY A 123 15.74 -3.24 11.00
N LEU A 124 14.88 -4.24 10.76
CA LEU A 124 14.11 -4.91 11.79
C LEU A 124 14.59 -6.36 11.92
N GLN A 125 15.01 -6.73 13.12
CA GLN A 125 15.36 -8.11 13.42
C GLN A 125 14.08 -8.90 13.76
N ILE A 126 13.86 -9.98 13.02
CA ILE A 126 12.74 -10.90 13.21
C ILE A 126 13.27 -12.34 13.33
N GLY A 127 12.49 -13.22 13.94
CA GLY A 127 12.87 -14.62 14.17
C GLY A 127 12.78 -15.50 12.91
N THR A 128 13.57 -15.18 11.89
CA THR A 128 13.62 -15.93 10.62
C THR A 128 15.07 -16.05 10.12
N GLN A 129 15.32 -17.06 9.27
CA GLN A 129 16.61 -17.26 8.62
C GLN A 129 16.70 -16.60 7.23
N VAL A 130 15.66 -15.90 6.82
CA VAL A 130 15.59 -15.22 5.51
C VAL A 130 15.32 -13.73 5.73
N ASN A 131 15.69 -12.93 4.73
CA ASN A 131 15.49 -11.50 4.76
C ASN A 131 14.33 -11.08 3.85
N TYR A 132 13.87 -9.87 4.07
CA TYR A 132 12.94 -9.13 3.23
C TYR A 132 13.58 -7.77 2.95
N VAL A 133 14.06 -7.57 1.73
CA VAL A 133 14.86 -6.39 1.39
C VAL A 133 14.03 -5.46 0.52
N ALA A 134 13.81 -4.25 0.98
CA ALA A 134 13.10 -3.22 0.22
C ALA A 134 13.99 -2.01 -0.02
N LYS A 135 13.89 -1.42 -1.22
CA LYS A 135 14.53 -0.17 -1.61
C LYS A 135 13.62 0.59 -2.56
N GLY A 136 13.56 1.90 -2.42
CA GLY A 136 12.75 2.71 -3.32
C GLY A 136 13.01 4.20 -3.19
N CYS A 137 12.47 4.93 -4.16
CA CYS A 137 12.52 6.39 -4.16
C CYS A 137 11.41 6.95 -5.06
N PRO A 138 11.00 8.21 -4.89
CA PRO A 138 10.20 8.89 -5.88
C PRO A 138 11.04 9.08 -7.15
N ILE A 139 10.47 8.74 -8.31
CA ILE A 139 11.09 8.94 -9.63
C ILE A 139 10.34 9.96 -10.48
N TYR A 140 9.21 10.45 -9.98
CA TYR A 140 8.45 11.57 -10.53
C TYR A 140 8.24 12.62 -9.45
N ALA A 141 8.36 13.88 -9.82
CA ALA A 141 8.05 14.99 -8.94
C ALA A 141 6.52 15.10 -8.70
N PRO A 142 6.08 15.67 -7.57
CA PRO A 142 4.66 15.93 -7.34
C PRO A 142 4.04 16.73 -8.50
N GLY A 143 2.91 16.26 -9.03
CA GLY A 143 2.22 16.88 -10.17
C GLY A 143 2.77 16.52 -11.54
N GLU A 144 3.87 15.76 -11.62
CA GLU A 144 4.40 15.28 -12.89
C GLU A 144 3.56 14.13 -13.43
N ILE A 145 3.30 14.16 -14.75
CA ILE A 145 2.50 13.13 -15.41
C ILE A 145 3.29 11.84 -15.56
N VAL A 146 2.82 10.80 -14.88
CA VAL A 146 3.38 9.45 -15.01
C VAL A 146 3.01 8.86 -16.39
N ARG A 147 4.03 8.56 -17.17
CA ARG A 147 3.86 7.99 -18.52
C ARG A 147 3.68 6.47 -18.44
N GLY A 148 2.93 5.90 -19.39
CA GLY A 148 2.75 4.45 -19.51
C GLY A 148 4.06 3.66 -19.70
N ALA A 149 5.11 4.31 -20.21
CA ALA A 149 6.44 3.74 -20.31
C ALA A 149 6.99 3.24 -18.96
N ALA A 150 6.63 3.88 -17.83
CA ALA A 150 7.05 3.43 -16.49
C ALA A 150 6.58 1.99 -16.21
N SER A 151 5.34 1.64 -16.57
CA SER A 151 4.81 0.28 -16.40
C SER A 151 5.55 -0.73 -17.27
N VAL A 152 5.89 -0.34 -18.51
CA VAL A 152 6.63 -1.20 -19.45
C VAL A 152 8.06 -1.46 -18.95
N ILE A 153 8.76 -0.42 -18.50
CA ILE A 153 10.12 -0.53 -17.95
C ILE A 153 10.11 -1.38 -16.66
N THR A 154 9.15 -1.15 -15.78
CA THR A 154 8.98 -1.95 -14.56
C THR A 154 8.79 -3.42 -14.90
N ARG A 155 7.94 -3.75 -15.86
CA ARG A 155 7.72 -5.12 -16.32
C ARG A 155 8.97 -5.73 -16.93
N TYR A 156 9.68 -4.99 -17.76
CA TYR A 156 10.92 -5.43 -18.38
C TYR A 156 12.00 -5.74 -17.34
N LEU A 157 12.27 -4.82 -16.43
CA LEU A 157 13.26 -5.01 -15.36
C LEU A 157 12.97 -6.22 -14.47
N ARG A 158 11.69 -6.44 -14.13
CA ARG A 158 11.30 -7.60 -13.32
C ARG A 158 11.68 -8.92 -13.98
N THR A 159 11.49 -9.04 -15.30
CA THR A 159 11.65 -10.30 -16.03
C THR A 159 13.04 -10.47 -16.64
N ALA A 160 13.68 -9.41 -17.10
CA ALA A 160 14.93 -9.47 -17.85
C ALA A 160 16.17 -9.26 -16.97
N TYR A 161 16.01 -8.72 -15.76
CA TYR A 161 17.13 -8.43 -14.87
C TYR A 161 16.94 -8.95 -13.44
N LEU A 162 15.90 -8.47 -12.74
CA LEU A 162 15.72 -8.77 -11.31
C LEU A 162 15.44 -10.25 -11.06
N TRP A 163 14.72 -10.89 -11.96
CA TRP A 163 14.48 -12.34 -11.86
C TRP A 163 15.77 -13.13 -11.86
N ASP A 164 16.68 -12.79 -12.76
CA ASP A 164 17.96 -13.49 -12.83
C ASP A 164 18.88 -13.12 -11.67
N ALA A 165 19.13 -11.84 -11.43
CA ALA A 165 20.08 -11.36 -10.45
C ALA A 165 19.68 -11.71 -9.00
N VAL A 166 18.41 -11.51 -8.63
CA VAL A 166 17.96 -11.65 -7.23
C VAL A 166 17.42 -13.05 -6.94
N ARG A 167 16.66 -13.64 -7.88
CA ARG A 167 16.07 -14.96 -7.65
C ARG A 167 16.97 -16.09 -8.08
N VAL A 168 17.41 -16.13 -9.36
CA VAL A 168 18.13 -17.28 -9.91
C VAL A 168 19.54 -17.35 -9.33
N GLN A 169 20.28 -16.25 -9.39
CA GLN A 169 21.66 -16.18 -8.90
C GLN A 169 21.71 -15.90 -7.39
N GLY A 170 20.87 -14.96 -6.91
CA GLY A 170 20.82 -14.55 -5.50
C GLY A 170 20.09 -15.53 -4.59
N GLY A 171 19.27 -16.44 -5.11
CA GLY A 171 18.57 -17.46 -4.32
C GLY A 171 17.33 -16.97 -3.56
N ALA A 172 16.86 -15.74 -3.78
CA ALA A 172 15.61 -15.26 -3.20
C ALA A 172 14.40 -16.03 -3.77
N TYR A 173 13.38 -16.25 -2.95
CA TYR A 173 12.14 -16.90 -3.43
C TYR A 173 11.40 -16.03 -4.44
N GLY A 174 11.44 -14.72 -4.27
CA GLY A 174 10.83 -13.76 -5.20
C GLY A 174 11.46 -12.39 -5.14
N CYS A 175 11.30 -11.65 -6.24
CA CYS A 175 11.68 -10.26 -6.33
C CYS A 175 10.63 -9.50 -7.13
N SER A 176 10.35 -8.28 -6.72
CA SER A 176 9.40 -7.40 -7.39
C SER A 176 9.96 -6.00 -7.56
N LEU A 177 9.49 -5.32 -8.58
CA LEU A 177 9.58 -3.88 -8.75
C LEU A 177 8.18 -3.36 -9.00
N GLY A 178 7.68 -2.53 -8.10
CA GLY A 178 6.41 -1.85 -8.19
C GLY A 178 6.58 -0.39 -8.55
N PHE A 179 5.53 0.21 -9.09
CA PHE A 179 5.49 1.62 -9.39
C PHE A 179 4.11 2.19 -9.08
N GLY A 180 4.06 3.17 -8.16
CA GLY A 180 2.83 3.86 -7.79
C GLY A 180 2.53 4.98 -8.79
N ARG A 181 1.45 4.84 -9.55
CA ARG A 181 1.07 5.84 -10.56
C ARG A 181 0.68 7.18 -9.94
N THR A 182 0.15 7.17 -8.75
CA THR A 182 -0.31 8.37 -8.04
C THR A 182 0.85 9.01 -7.25
N SER A 183 1.64 8.18 -6.58
CA SER A 183 2.75 8.66 -5.73
C SER A 183 4.04 8.93 -6.51
N GLY A 184 4.18 8.43 -7.75
CA GLY A 184 5.44 8.50 -8.49
C GLY A 184 6.58 7.68 -7.86
N PHE A 185 6.26 6.80 -6.91
CA PHE A 185 7.22 6.06 -6.11
C PHE A 185 7.55 4.70 -6.75
N ALA A 186 8.84 4.40 -6.93
CA ALA A 186 9.32 3.11 -7.37
C ALA A 186 9.81 2.31 -6.16
N LEU A 187 9.40 1.04 -6.07
CA LEU A 187 9.66 0.17 -4.94
C LEU A 187 10.18 -1.19 -5.42
N TYR A 188 11.42 -1.49 -5.06
CA TYR A 188 12.00 -2.84 -5.13
C TYR A 188 11.72 -3.59 -3.85
N SER A 189 11.40 -4.87 -3.95
CA SER A 189 11.18 -5.73 -2.79
C SER A 189 11.59 -7.16 -3.10
N SER A 190 12.31 -7.81 -2.18
CA SER A 190 12.57 -9.25 -2.22
C SER A 190 11.78 -9.99 -1.16
N TYR A 191 11.58 -11.28 -1.39
CA TYR A 191 10.83 -12.17 -0.51
C TYR A 191 11.63 -13.43 -0.22
N ARG A 192 11.79 -13.75 1.08
CA ARG A 192 12.60 -14.87 1.56
C ARG A 192 13.98 -14.91 0.89
N ASP A 193 14.71 -13.84 1.10
CA ASP A 193 16.00 -13.56 0.47
C ASP A 193 17.15 -14.00 1.40
N PRO A 194 18.09 -14.82 0.96
CA PRO A 194 19.26 -15.14 1.77
C PRO A 194 20.26 -13.98 1.86
N ASN A 195 20.18 -13.00 0.95
CA ASN A 195 21.12 -11.89 0.85
C ASN A 195 20.47 -10.55 1.23
N ILE A 196 21.28 -9.60 1.65
CA ILE A 196 20.88 -8.19 1.85
C ILE A 196 21.72 -7.30 0.93
N VAL A 197 23.03 -7.36 1.06
CA VAL A 197 23.96 -6.46 0.36
C VAL A 197 23.93 -6.68 -1.14
N ASP A 198 24.03 -7.94 -1.57
CA ASP A 198 24.03 -8.29 -3.00
C ASP A 198 22.68 -7.96 -3.66
N THR A 199 21.57 -8.14 -2.93
CA THR A 199 20.24 -7.76 -3.39
C THR A 199 20.10 -6.23 -3.55
N LEU A 200 20.62 -5.44 -2.59
CA LEU A 200 20.66 -3.98 -2.72
C LEU A 200 21.54 -3.53 -3.88
N ALA A 201 22.69 -4.19 -4.10
CA ALA A 201 23.55 -3.94 -5.24
C ALA A 201 22.86 -4.27 -6.58
N ALA A 202 22.10 -5.37 -6.63
CA ALA A 202 21.29 -5.71 -7.80
C ALA A 202 20.22 -4.62 -8.09
N TYR A 203 19.57 -4.06 -7.07
CA TYR A 203 18.64 -2.95 -7.26
C TYR A 203 19.34 -1.71 -7.83
N ASP A 204 20.53 -1.37 -7.33
CA ASP A 204 21.32 -0.25 -7.84
C ASP A 204 21.79 -0.46 -9.27
N GLY A 205 22.04 -1.71 -9.67
CA GLY A 205 22.45 -2.07 -11.01
C GLY A 205 21.41 -1.88 -12.10
N THR A 206 20.13 -1.70 -11.78
CA THR A 206 19.03 -1.58 -12.77
C THR A 206 19.23 -0.43 -13.76
N ALA A 207 19.74 0.70 -13.31
CA ALA A 207 19.96 1.86 -14.17
C ALA A 207 21.13 1.65 -15.16
N ALA A 208 22.20 0.97 -14.72
CA ALA A 208 23.30 0.57 -15.59
C ALA A 208 22.82 -0.45 -16.63
N PHE A 209 22.11 -1.48 -16.19
CA PHE A 209 21.52 -2.50 -17.07
C PHE A 209 20.69 -1.88 -18.20
N LEU A 210 19.81 -0.90 -17.89
CA LEU A 210 18.98 -0.23 -18.90
C LEU A 210 19.80 0.62 -19.88
N ARG A 211 20.93 1.21 -19.46
CA ARG A 211 21.78 2.03 -20.31
C ARG A 211 22.68 1.22 -21.21
N GLU A 212 23.19 0.11 -20.69
CA GLU A 212 24.21 -0.71 -21.35
C GLU A 212 23.59 -1.78 -22.27
N ARG A 213 22.36 -2.16 -22.02
CA ARG A 213 21.67 -3.18 -22.81
C ARG A 213 20.52 -2.59 -23.61
N PRO A 214 20.69 -2.39 -24.92
CA PRO A 214 19.59 -2.00 -25.80
C PRO A 214 18.46 -3.04 -25.77
N ILE A 215 17.23 -2.59 -25.60
CA ILE A 215 16.05 -3.46 -25.59
C ILE A 215 15.71 -3.81 -27.05
N GLY A 216 15.76 -5.10 -27.38
CA GLY A 216 15.38 -5.59 -28.72
C GLY A 216 13.87 -5.46 -28.96
N PRO A 217 13.43 -5.33 -30.25
CA PRO A 217 12.01 -5.17 -30.57
C PRO A 217 11.11 -6.27 -30.00
N ALA A 218 11.57 -7.52 -29.99
CA ALA A 218 10.83 -8.65 -29.46
C ALA A 218 10.68 -8.58 -27.91
N GLU A 219 11.73 -8.18 -27.19
CA GLU A 219 11.70 -7.99 -25.75
C GLU A 219 10.80 -6.82 -25.36
N LEU A 220 10.88 -5.72 -26.10
CA LEU A 220 10.00 -4.56 -25.91
C LEU A 220 8.53 -4.94 -26.13
N SER A 221 8.23 -5.66 -27.20
CA SER A 221 6.86 -6.13 -27.47
C SER A 221 6.34 -7.03 -26.34
N LYS A 222 7.14 -7.95 -25.81
CA LYS A 222 6.76 -8.78 -24.67
C LYS A 222 6.48 -7.93 -23.41
N ALA A 223 7.32 -6.93 -23.14
CA ALA A 223 7.12 -6.05 -21.99
C ALA A 223 5.84 -5.19 -22.13
N ILE A 224 5.55 -4.68 -23.34
CA ILE A 224 4.32 -3.93 -23.63
C ILE A 224 3.10 -4.84 -23.45
N ILE A 225 3.08 -6.03 -24.07
CA ILE A 225 1.97 -6.99 -23.94
C ILE A 225 1.75 -7.35 -22.47
N GLY A 226 2.83 -7.62 -21.73
CA GLY A 226 2.73 -7.92 -20.31
C GLY A 226 2.17 -6.76 -19.49
N ALA A 227 2.59 -5.52 -19.78
CA ALA A 227 2.08 -4.34 -19.07
C ALA A 227 0.60 -4.06 -19.40
N ILE A 228 0.17 -4.30 -20.64
CA ILE A 228 -1.25 -4.22 -21.05
C ILE A 228 -2.04 -5.34 -20.37
N GLY A 229 -1.53 -6.57 -20.34
CA GLY A 229 -2.19 -7.69 -19.68
C GLY A 229 -2.39 -7.48 -18.19
N ASP A 230 -1.46 -6.82 -17.50
CA ASP A 230 -1.63 -6.43 -16.10
C ASP A 230 -2.77 -5.40 -15.91
N LEU A 231 -3.03 -4.54 -16.92
CA LEU A 231 -4.14 -3.58 -16.91
C LEU A 231 -5.49 -4.20 -17.26
N ASP A 232 -5.49 -5.17 -18.16
CA ASP A 232 -6.67 -5.87 -18.66
C ASP A 232 -7.00 -7.12 -17.84
N SER A 233 -6.32 -7.32 -16.71
CA SER A 233 -6.59 -8.46 -15.83
C SER A 233 -8.07 -8.55 -15.47
N PRO A 234 -8.71 -9.72 -15.63
CA PRO A 234 -10.10 -9.91 -15.26
C PRO A 234 -10.33 -9.56 -13.80
N SER A 235 -11.29 -8.69 -13.55
CA SER A 235 -11.67 -8.31 -12.19
C SER A 235 -13.09 -8.80 -11.92
N SER A 236 -13.32 -9.32 -10.71
CA SER A 236 -14.68 -9.63 -10.22
C SER A 236 -15.52 -8.35 -10.13
N VAL A 237 -16.83 -8.52 -10.10
CA VAL A 237 -17.78 -7.38 -10.07
C VAL A 237 -17.57 -6.53 -8.83
N ASP A 238 -17.35 -7.16 -7.67
CA ASP A 238 -17.03 -6.50 -6.40
C ASP A 238 -15.70 -5.72 -6.48
N SER A 239 -14.66 -6.30 -7.08
CA SER A 239 -13.37 -5.62 -7.27
C SER A 239 -13.48 -4.40 -8.17
N LYS A 240 -14.31 -4.46 -9.22
CA LYS A 240 -14.60 -3.30 -10.08
C LYS A 240 -15.33 -2.21 -9.31
N GLY A 241 -16.34 -2.59 -8.54
CA GLY A 241 -17.08 -1.68 -7.67
C GLY A 241 -16.18 -1.00 -6.64
N TYR A 242 -15.36 -1.78 -5.94
CA TYR A 242 -14.39 -1.26 -4.96
C TYR A 242 -13.39 -0.28 -5.59
N THR A 243 -12.81 -0.64 -6.74
CA THR A 243 -11.88 0.26 -7.48
C THR A 243 -12.56 1.55 -7.91
N SER A 244 -13.82 1.47 -8.35
CA SER A 244 -14.63 2.64 -8.72
C SER A 244 -14.87 3.55 -7.51
N MET A 245 -15.23 2.97 -6.37
CA MET A 245 -15.42 3.71 -5.11
C MET A 245 -14.15 4.43 -4.66
N LEU A 246 -13.00 3.76 -4.70
CA LEU A 246 -11.73 4.39 -4.33
C LEU A 246 -11.36 5.55 -5.26
N ARG A 247 -11.60 5.42 -6.56
CA ARG A 247 -11.39 6.51 -7.52
C ARG A 247 -12.32 7.69 -7.26
N TYR A 248 -13.59 7.40 -6.99
CA TYR A 248 -14.57 8.44 -6.64
C TYR A 248 -14.17 9.18 -5.35
N ALA A 249 -13.79 8.45 -4.31
CA ALA A 249 -13.36 9.04 -3.05
C ALA A 249 -12.13 9.96 -3.22
N ARG A 250 -11.14 9.56 -4.07
CA ARG A 250 -9.99 10.41 -4.39
C ARG A 250 -10.39 11.71 -5.07
N ILE A 251 -11.22 11.63 -6.12
CA ILE A 251 -11.67 12.82 -6.86
C ILE A 251 -12.47 13.75 -5.95
N ALA A 252 -13.32 13.21 -5.10
CA ALA A 252 -14.10 14.01 -4.15
C ALA A 252 -13.23 14.72 -3.10
N MET A 253 -12.07 14.14 -2.74
CA MET A 253 -11.14 14.76 -1.79
C MET A 253 -10.21 15.79 -2.44
N ASP A 254 -9.98 15.71 -3.74
CA ASP A 254 -9.14 16.68 -4.50
C ASP A 254 -9.93 17.93 -4.93
N CYS A 255 -11.25 17.98 -4.69
CA CYS A 255 -12.13 19.09 -5.10
C CYS A 255 -12.53 20.03 -3.94
N ASP A 256 -12.16 19.72 -2.71
CA ASP A 256 -12.35 20.54 -1.50
C ASP A 256 -11.03 21.23 -1.10
#